data_a1727791bb631d93d8f53c000046d2b8
#
_entry.id   a1727791bb631d93d8f53c000046d2b8
#
_cell.length_a   1.000
_cell.length_b   1.000
_cell.length_c   1.000
_cell.angle_alpha   90.00
_cell.angle_beta   90.00
_cell.angle_gamma   90.00
#
_symmetry.space_group_name_H-M   'P 1'
#
loop_
_entity.id
_entity.type
_entity.pdbx_description
1 polymer ?
#
loop_
_entity_poly.entity_id
_entity_poly.type
_entity_poly.pdbx_seq_one_letter_code
_entity_poly.pdbx_strand_id
1 'polypeptide(L)'
;MDLIERHFAAENAHDVDATLATYTDDVVWDDVGNPACPVYGKSAAAEMYGGIMDAIPDIHLESIGRFVCGDHVVDESIVTGHVRGSFLGIDGGGAPVRFRMLHVFDIRDGLISREQAWFDTAEVVRQLESHRRHAAESIGQ
;
A
#
# COMPACT_ATOMS: atom_id res chain seq x y z
N MET A 1 -8.53 19.96 -3.86
CA MET A 1 -7.96 18.60 -3.78
C MET A 1 -9.00 17.60 -4.26
N ASP A 2 -8.69 16.86 -5.31
CA ASP A 2 -9.61 15.85 -5.83
C ASP A 2 -9.67 14.60 -4.91
N LEU A 3 -10.55 13.67 -5.23
CA LEU A 3 -10.79 12.47 -4.41
C LEU A 3 -9.51 11.64 -4.21
N ILE A 4 -8.77 11.39 -5.27
CA ILE A 4 -7.56 10.54 -5.20
C ILE A 4 -6.43 11.26 -4.46
N GLU A 5 -6.28 12.56 -4.65
CA GLU A 5 -5.33 13.37 -3.86
C GLU A 5 -5.66 13.32 -2.37
N ARG A 6 -6.94 13.45 -2.01
CA ARG A 6 -7.38 13.34 -0.61
C ARG A 6 -7.11 11.95 -0.05
N HIS A 7 -7.34 10.92 -0.85
CA HIS A 7 -7.09 9.54 -0.46
C HIS A 7 -5.61 9.33 -0.13
N PHE A 8 -4.71 9.68 -1.04
CA PHE A 8 -3.28 9.53 -0.81
C PHE A 8 -2.75 10.43 0.31
N ALA A 9 -3.28 11.63 0.44
CA ALA A 9 -2.92 12.52 1.55
C ALA A 9 -3.29 11.89 2.92
N ALA A 10 -4.46 11.27 3.01
CA ALA A 10 -4.89 10.57 4.22
C ALA A 10 -4.00 9.34 4.51
N GLU A 11 -3.68 8.54 3.49
CA GLU A 11 -2.76 7.41 3.65
C GLU A 11 -1.38 7.87 4.13
N ASN A 12 -0.81 8.89 3.51
CA ASN A 12 0.50 9.44 3.89
C ASN A 12 0.51 10.06 5.28
N ALA A 13 -0.63 10.58 5.73
CA ALA A 13 -0.80 11.06 7.10
C ALA A 13 -1.01 9.92 8.11
N HIS A 14 -1.15 8.69 7.64
CA HIS A 14 -1.50 7.50 8.42
C HIS A 14 -2.83 7.68 9.18
N ASP A 15 -3.74 8.43 8.58
CA ASP A 15 -5.07 8.70 9.10
C ASP A 15 -6.06 7.70 8.48
N VAL A 16 -6.31 6.60 9.18
CA VAL A 16 -7.18 5.53 8.69
C VAL A 16 -8.61 6.03 8.51
N ASP A 17 -9.13 6.81 9.46
CA ASP A 17 -10.50 7.33 9.37
C ASP A 17 -10.68 8.24 8.15
N ALA A 18 -9.74 9.14 7.90
CA ALA A 18 -9.76 10.00 6.71
C ALA A 18 -9.63 9.19 5.42
N THR A 19 -8.82 8.13 5.41
CA THR A 19 -8.70 7.20 4.28
C THR A 19 -10.04 6.51 4.00
N LEU A 20 -10.68 5.97 5.02
CA LEU A 20 -11.98 5.31 4.90
C LEU A 20 -13.09 6.26 4.46
N ALA A 21 -12.99 7.55 4.80
CA ALA A 21 -13.96 8.55 4.37
C ALA A 21 -13.97 8.78 2.86
N THR A 22 -12.93 8.33 2.13
CA THR A 22 -12.88 8.39 0.66
C THR A 22 -13.57 7.20 0.00
N TYR A 23 -13.97 6.18 0.75
CA TYR A 23 -14.56 4.95 0.25
C TYR A 23 -16.08 4.92 0.34
N THR A 24 -16.70 4.16 -0.56
CA THR A 24 -18.09 3.72 -0.37
C THR A 24 -18.16 2.71 0.78
N ASP A 25 -19.35 2.55 1.38
CA ASP A 25 -19.52 1.60 2.49
C ASP A 25 -19.24 0.14 2.08
N ASP A 26 -19.48 -0.18 0.82
CA ASP A 26 -19.30 -1.52 0.24
C ASP A 26 -17.98 -1.63 -0.54
N VAL A 27 -17.00 -0.82 -0.26
CA VAL A 27 -15.72 -0.81 -0.98
C VAL A 27 -15.11 -2.20 -1.12
N VAL A 28 -14.54 -2.46 -2.30
CA VAL A 28 -13.73 -3.65 -2.54
C VAL A 28 -12.26 -3.21 -2.46
N TRP A 29 -11.54 -3.77 -1.51
CA TRP A 29 -10.12 -3.49 -1.29
C TRP A 29 -9.30 -4.72 -1.68
N ASP A 30 -8.39 -4.56 -2.65
CA ASP A 30 -7.71 -5.69 -3.27
C ASP A 30 -6.21 -5.42 -3.43
N ASP A 31 -5.43 -5.97 -2.55
CA ASP A 31 -3.99 -6.12 -2.73
C ASP A 31 -3.76 -7.35 -3.59
N VAL A 32 -3.58 -7.12 -4.89
CA VAL A 32 -3.52 -8.19 -5.89
C VAL A 32 -2.28 -9.06 -5.66
N GLY A 33 -2.50 -10.35 -5.57
CA GLY A 33 -1.47 -11.31 -5.23
C GLY A 33 -1.47 -11.72 -3.75
N ASN A 34 -2.15 -10.98 -2.87
CA ASN A 34 -2.36 -11.39 -1.49
C ASN A 34 -3.51 -12.40 -1.44
N PRO A 35 -3.29 -13.64 -0.97
CA PRO A 35 -4.35 -14.67 -0.94
C PRO A 35 -5.51 -14.33 0.00
N ALA A 36 -5.35 -13.39 0.92
CA ALA A 36 -6.41 -12.91 1.79
C ALA A 36 -7.34 -11.89 1.10
N CYS A 37 -6.96 -11.38 -0.07
CA CYS A 37 -7.70 -10.37 -0.83
C CYS A 37 -8.44 -10.99 -2.02
N PRO A 38 -9.49 -10.34 -2.53
CA PRO A 38 -10.03 -9.05 -2.07
C PRO A 38 -10.78 -9.16 -0.74
N VAL A 39 -10.88 -8.05 -0.03
CA VAL A 39 -11.74 -7.90 1.15
C VAL A 39 -12.84 -6.87 0.88
N TYR A 40 -13.91 -6.90 1.64
CA TYR A 40 -15.12 -6.14 1.36
C TYR A 40 -15.54 -5.30 2.57
N GLY A 41 -15.80 -4.02 2.30
CA GLY A 41 -16.30 -3.07 3.29
C GLY A 41 -15.19 -2.33 4.04
N LYS A 42 -15.57 -1.23 4.70
CA LYS A 42 -14.64 -0.32 5.37
C LYS A 42 -13.91 -0.98 6.54
N SER A 43 -14.59 -1.81 7.33
CA SER A 43 -13.96 -2.49 8.49
C SER A 43 -12.82 -3.41 8.04
N ALA A 44 -13.06 -4.20 6.99
CA ALA A 44 -12.02 -5.09 6.45
C ALA A 44 -10.85 -4.30 5.85
N ALA A 45 -11.14 -3.20 5.14
CA ALA A 45 -10.10 -2.32 4.61
C ALA A 45 -9.26 -1.71 5.75
N ALA A 46 -9.90 -1.28 6.85
CA ALA A 46 -9.21 -0.73 8.01
C ALA A 46 -8.24 -1.73 8.65
N GLU A 47 -8.64 -3.00 8.75
CA GLU A 47 -7.76 -4.07 9.25
C GLU A 47 -6.54 -4.24 8.37
N MET A 48 -6.71 -4.21 7.05
CA MET A 48 -5.59 -4.32 6.10
C MET A 48 -4.63 -3.14 6.24
N TYR A 49 -5.14 -1.91 6.35
CA TYR A 49 -4.29 -0.73 6.59
C TYR A 49 -3.53 -0.82 7.91
N GLY A 50 -4.18 -1.28 8.97
CA GLY A 50 -3.53 -1.51 10.26
C GLY A 50 -2.34 -2.44 10.14
N GLY A 51 -2.48 -3.54 9.41
CA GLY A 51 -1.39 -4.48 9.15
C GLY A 51 -0.24 -3.86 8.36
N ILE A 52 -0.56 -3.07 7.34
CA ILE A 52 0.46 -2.37 6.53
C ILE A 52 1.23 -1.37 7.40
N MET A 53 0.54 -0.57 8.19
CA MET A 53 1.16 0.46 9.05
C MET A 53 1.98 -0.15 10.18
N ASP A 54 1.58 -1.32 10.69
CA ASP A 54 2.38 -2.08 11.66
C ASP A 54 3.67 -2.61 11.02
N ALA A 55 3.58 -3.09 9.79
CA ALA A 55 4.74 -3.62 9.05
C ALA A 55 5.70 -2.50 8.62
N ILE A 56 5.16 -1.40 8.11
CA ILE A 56 5.93 -0.27 7.55
C ILE A 56 5.40 1.03 8.15
N PRO A 57 5.79 1.38 9.40
CA PRO A 57 5.21 2.52 10.12
C PRO A 57 5.43 3.89 9.47
N ASP A 58 6.44 4.00 8.62
CA ASP A 58 6.80 5.23 7.89
C ASP A 58 6.46 5.12 6.40
N ILE A 59 5.53 4.25 6.02
CA ILE A 59 5.15 4.09 4.61
C ILE A 59 4.69 5.41 3.99
N HIS A 60 5.20 5.70 2.79
CA HIS A 60 4.89 6.90 2.05
C HIS A 60 4.72 6.57 0.57
N LEU A 61 3.66 7.13 -0.04
CA LEU A 61 3.37 7.00 -1.46
C LEU A 61 3.57 8.35 -2.14
N GLU A 62 4.32 8.35 -3.24
CA GLU A 62 4.49 9.50 -4.11
C GLU A 62 3.91 9.17 -5.50
N SER A 63 2.81 9.83 -5.86
CA SER A 63 2.20 9.67 -7.19
C SER A 63 3.12 10.26 -8.25
N ILE A 64 3.43 9.48 -9.28
CA ILE A 64 4.30 9.90 -10.39
C ILE A 64 3.57 9.95 -11.73
N GLY A 65 2.37 9.40 -11.82
CA GLY A 65 1.56 9.45 -13.03
C GLY A 65 0.13 9.03 -12.76
N ARG A 66 -0.83 9.69 -13.40
CA ARG A 66 -2.24 9.39 -13.21
C ARG A 66 -2.99 9.50 -14.52
N PHE A 67 -3.85 8.51 -14.78
CA PHE A 67 -4.70 8.44 -15.96
C PHE A 67 -6.15 8.31 -15.51
N VAL A 68 -7.03 9.10 -16.10
CA VAL A 68 -8.46 9.06 -15.79
C VAL A 68 -9.22 8.63 -17.05
N CYS A 69 -10.07 7.61 -16.90
CA CYS A 69 -10.94 7.14 -17.97
C CYS A 69 -12.35 6.89 -17.41
N GLY A 70 -13.24 7.88 -17.60
CA GLY A 70 -14.60 7.81 -17.04
C GLY A 70 -14.56 7.68 -15.52
N ASP A 71 -15.16 6.60 -15.00
CA ASP A 71 -15.22 6.33 -13.57
C ASP A 71 -14.03 5.49 -13.07
N HIS A 72 -12.96 5.41 -13.85
CA HIS A 72 -11.74 4.67 -13.49
C HIS A 72 -10.55 5.60 -13.42
N VAL A 73 -9.72 5.38 -12.43
CA VAL A 73 -8.44 6.10 -12.27
C VAL A 73 -7.32 5.09 -12.11
N VAL A 74 -6.25 5.27 -12.87
CA VAL A 74 -5.00 4.50 -12.72
C VAL A 74 -3.94 5.46 -12.23
N ASP A 75 -3.28 5.10 -11.13
CA ASP A 75 -2.22 5.92 -10.53
C ASP A 75 -0.97 5.08 -10.33
N GLU A 76 0.15 5.58 -10.84
CA GLU A 76 1.46 5.00 -10.60
C GLU A 76 2.15 5.78 -9.49
N SER A 77 2.62 5.07 -8.47
CA SER A 77 3.28 5.64 -7.29
C SER A 77 4.62 4.97 -7.02
N ILE A 78 5.49 5.70 -6.34
CA ILE A 78 6.65 5.14 -5.69
C ILE A 78 6.34 5.02 -4.20
N VAL A 79 6.54 3.81 -3.66
CA VAL A 79 6.36 3.52 -2.25
C VAL A 79 7.71 3.42 -1.58
N THR A 80 7.88 4.11 -0.46
CA THR A 80 9.09 4.06 0.36
C THR A 80 8.73 3.82 1.82
N GLY A 81 9.67 3.30 2.57
CA GLY A 81 9.55 3.10 4.01
C GLY A 81 10.59 2.14 4.53
N HIS A 82 10.44 1.77 5.81
CA HIS A 82 11.29 0.79 6.49
C HIS A 82 10.40 -0.31 7.04
N VAL A 83 10.73 -1.55 6.68
CA VAL A 83 9.96 -2.72 7.15
C VAL A 83 10.43 -3.07 8.56
N ARG A 84 9.66 -2.64 9.56
CA ARG A 84 9.94 -2.90 10.98
C ARG A 84 9.35 -4.20 11.46
N GLY A 85 8.20 -4.58 10.92
CA GLY A 85 7.55 -5.85 11.20
C GLY A 85 7.84 -6.89 10.13
N SER A 86 6.85 -7.76 9.90
CA SER A 86 6.89 -8.75 8.83
C SER A 86 6.12 -8.26 7.61
N PHE A 87 6.70 -8.40 6.44
CA PHE A 87 6.08 -8.06 5.17
C PHE A 87 6.35 -9.17 4.15
N LEU A 88 5.31 -9.60 3.44
CA LEU A 88 5.39 -10.74 2.51
C LEU A 88 5.98 -12.00 3.16
N GLY A 89 5.70 -12.21 4.45
CA GLY A 89 6.21 -13.36 5.21
C GLY A 89 7.69 -13.25 5.61
N ILE A 90 8.31 -12.10 5.43
CA ILE A 90 9.72 -11.87 5.74
C ILE A 90 9.83 -10.82 6.85
N ASP A 91 10.58 -11.14 7.91
CA ASP A 91 10.92 -10.17 8.95
C ASP A 91 11.88 -9.12 8.35
N GLY A 92 11.45 -7.88 8.38
CA GLY A 92 12.15 -6.79 7.72
C GLY A 92 13.40 -6.31 8.46
N GLY A 93 13.41 -6.36 9.79
CA GLY A 93 14.55 -5.93 10.59
C GLY A 93 14.96 -4.47 10.36
N GLY A 94 14.03 -3.62 9.95
CA GLY A 94 14.29 -2.22 9.63
C GLY A 94 14.76 -1.97 8.19
N ALA A 95 14.64 -2.95 7.30
CA ALA A 95 15.08 -2.83 5.92
C ALA A 95 14.41 -1.65 5.21
N PRO A 96 15.18 -0.76 4.56
CA PRO A 96 14.61 0.25 3.68
C PRO A 96 14.07 -0.44 2.42
N VAL A 97 12.88 -0.02 1.99
CA VAL A 97 12.26 -0.51 0.76
C VAL A 97 11.87 0.68 -0.12
N ARG A 98 11.96 0.46 -1.43
CA ARG A 98 11.51 1.40 -2.44
C ARG A 98 11.03 0.61 -3.63
N PHE A 99 9.76 0.73 -3.97
CA PHE A 99 9.18 -0.02 -5.08
C PHE A 99 8.06 0.76 -5.76
N ARG A 100 7.74 0.35 -6.97
CA ARG A 100 6.66 0.96 -7.75
C ARG A 100 5.37 0.21 -7.47
N MET A 101 4.29 0.98 -7.40
CA MET A 101 2.94 0.47 -7.19
C MET A 101 1.99 1.08 -8.21
N LEU A 102 1.11 0.27 -8.74
CA LEU A 102 0.03 0.72 -9.61
C LEU A 102 -1.28 0.51 -8.86
N HIS A 103 -2.04 1.60 -8.69
CA HIS A 103 -3.40 1.54 -8.18
C HIS A 103 -4.40 1.65 -9.31
N VAL A 104 -5.45 0.87 -9.25
CA VAL A 104 -6.62 0.99 -10.12
C VAL A 104 -7.83 1.25 -9.24
N PHE A 105 -8.48 2.38 -9.46
CA PHE A 105 -9.64 2.82 -8.68
C PHE A 105 -10.90 2.80 -9.55
N ASP A 106 -12.00 2.29 -9.01
CA ASP A 106 -13.34 2.52 -9.52
C ASP A 106 -14.02 3.57 -8.65
N ILE A 107 -14.66 4.54 -9.28
CA ILE A 107 -15.33 5.67 -8.62
C ILE A 107 -16.83 5.53 -8.81
N ARG A 108 -17.58 5.70 -7.72
CA ARG A 108 -19.06 5.71 -7.73
C ARG A 108 -19.56 6.77 -6.76
N ASP A 109 -20.43 7.64 -7.26
CA ASP A 109 -21.05 8.70 -6.45
C ASP A 109 -20.02 9.59 -5.73
N GLY A 110 -18.88 9.87 -6.39
CA GLY A 110 -17.83 10.73 -5.85
C GLY A 110 -16.94 10.06 -4.79
N LEU A 111 -17.05 8.74 -4.61
CA LEU A 111 -16.26 7.95 -3.66
C LEU A 111 -15.59 6.77 -4.37
N ILE A 112 -14.57 6.22 -3.76
CA ILE A 112 -13.87 5.03 -4.26
C ILE A 112 -14.71 3.80 -3.89
N SER A 113 -15.18 3.08 -4.90
CA SER A 113 -15.94 1.84 -4.72
C SER A 113 -15.06 0.59 -4.83
N ARG A 114 -13.91 0.70 -5.45
CA ARG A 114 -12.92 -0.37 -5.56
C ARG A 114 -11.53 0.22 -5.64
N GLU A 115 -10.61 -0.37 -4.91
CA GLU A 115 -9.18 -0.05 -4.99
C GLU A 115 -8.41 -1.35 -5.18
N GLN A 116 -7.64 -1.42 -6.27
CA GLN A 116 -6.70 -2.50 -6.51
C GLN A 116 -5.27 -1.94 -6.45
N ALA A 117 -4.39 -2.66 -5.77
CA ALA A 117 -2.97 -2.34 -5.73
C ALA A 117 -2.17 -3.47 -6.37
N TRP A 118 -1.30 -3.11 -7.30
CA TRP A 118 -0.38 -4.01 -8.00
C TRP A 118 1.03 -3.55 -7.74
N PHE A 119 1.91 -4.43 -7.30
CA PHE A 119 3.32 -4.08 -7.15
C PHE A 119 4.22 -5.28 -7.40
N ASP A 120 5.49 -5.00 -7.65
CA ASP A 120 6.50 -6.04 -7.92
C ASP A 120 6.94 -6.67 -6.59
N THR A 121 6.25 -7.73 -6.20
CA THR A 121 6.53 -8.46 -4.96
C THR A 121 7.92 -9.11 -4.98
N ALA A 122 8.37 -9.58 -6.13
CA ALA A 122 9.70 -10.18 -6.27
C ALA A 122 10.81 -9.17 -5.97
N GLU A 123 10.66 -7.93 -6.42
CA GLU A 123 11.63 -6.86 -6.12
C GLU A 123 11.65 -6.52 -4.63
N VAL A 124 10.49 -6.46 -3.98
CA VAL A 124 10.42 -6.21 -2.53
C VAL A 124 11.10 -7.35 -1.76
N VAL A 125 10.80 -8.60 -2.10
CA VAL A 125 11.45 -9.77 -1.50
C VAL A 125 12.97 -9.70 -1.67
N ARG A 126 13.44 -9.35 -2.86
CA ARG A 126 14.87 -9.19 -3.13
C ARG A 126 15.52 -8.14 -2.22
N GLN A 127 14.87 -6.99 -2.02
CA GLN A 127 15.37 -5.94 -1.12
C GLN A 127 15.43 -6.41 0.33
N LEU A 128 14.39 -7.08 0.81
CA LEU A 128 14.35 -7.61 2.18
C LEU A 128 15.42 -8.68 2.41
N GLU A 129 15.58 -9.62 1.49
CA GLU A 129 16.58 -10.67 1.59
C GLU A 129 18.01 -10.11 1.51
N SER A 130 18.25 -9.13 0.65
CA SER A 130 19.54 -8.44 0.56
C SER A 130 19.91 -7.77 1.88
N HIS A 131 18.97 -7.10 2.52
CA HIS A 131 19.17 -6.47 3.83
C HIS A 131 19.51 -7.51 4.90
N ARG A 132 18.80 -8.63 4.93
CA ARG A 132 19.05 -9.73 5.87
C ARG A 132 20.45 -10.32 5.70
N ARG A 133 20.89 -10.53 4.47
CA ARG A 133 22.25 -11.04 4.18
C ARG A 133 23.33 -10.08 4.69
N HIS A 134 23.18 -8.77 4.43
CA HIS A 134 24.12 -7.77 4.91
C HIS A 134 24.18 -7.71 6.44
N ALA A 135 23.04 -7.80 7.12
CA ALA A 135 22.97 -7.84 8.58
C ALA A 135 23.69 -9.07 9.13
N ALA A 136 23.49 -10.25 8.53
CA ALA A 136 24.15 -11.50 8.92
C ALA A 136 25.68 -11.42 8.72
N GLU A 137 26.14 -10.86 7.58
CA GLU A 137 27.56 -10.66 7.30
C GLU A 137 28.22 -9.72 8.31
N SER A 138 27.53 -8.64 8.71
CA SER A 138 28.03 -7.69 9.74
C SER A 138 28.17 -8.33 11.10
N ILE A 139 27.28 -9.26 11.48
CA ILE A 139 27.35 -10.01 12.74
C ILE A 139 28.50 -11.04 12.71
N GLY A 140 28.78 -11.60 11.54
CA GLY A 140 29.82 -12.62 11.35
C GLY A 140 31.24 -12.10 11.36
N GLN A 141 31.43 -10.78 11.45
CA GLN A 141 32.74 -10.14 11.54
C GLN A 141 33.08 -9.77 12.97
#